data_cca919d5eb01bab80d0bf65b1f1505f2
#
_entry.id   cca919d5eb01bab80d0bf65b1f1505f2
#
_cell.length_a   1.000
_cell.length_b   1.000
_cell.length_c   1.000
_cell.angle_alpha   90.00
_cell.angle_beta   90.00
_cell.angle_gamma   90.00
#
_symmetry.space_group_name_H-M   'P 1'
#
loop_
_entity.id
_entity.type
_entity.pdbx_description
1 polymer ?
#
loop_
_entity_poly.entity_id
_entity_poly.type
_entity_poly.pdbx_seq_one_letter_code
_entity_poly.pdbx_strand_id
1 'polypeptide(L)'
;MGIHSYGSMSVDWEERVNIERLRRERLARAQAQLEASELGGLLCFDMYNIRYITSTLIGTWALDKLSRFCLLPRGAEPIMWDFGSAARHHELHCPWMGEGRSRAGISLLRGAMTPEMGRAEDVARKIKRELEVRGLDKAPLGVDMMEPP
;
A
#
# COMPACT_ATOMS: atom_id res chain seq x y z
N MET A 1 -15.92 32.79 -18.83
CA MET A 1 -15.79 31.35 -18.53
C MET A 1 -16.57 31.09 -17.25
N GLY A 2 -17.79 30.53 -17.37
CA GLY A 2 -18.63 30.28 -16.19
C GLY A 2 -18.02 29.16 -15.36
N ILE A 3 -17.91 29.36 -14.05
CA ILE A 3 -17.56 28.30 -13.11
C ILE A 3 -18.80 27.40 -13.05
N HIS A 4 -18.70 26.18 -13.54
CA HIS A 4 -19.76 25.20 -13.34
C HIS A 4 -19.98 25.00 -11.84
N SER A 5 -21.20 25.30 -11.39
CA SER A 5 -21.63 24.98 -10.03
C SER A 5 -21.89 23.48 -9.98
N TYR A 6 -20.97 22.76 -9.38
CA TYR A 6 -21.22 21.35 -9.06
C TYR A 6 -22.16 21.27 -7.86
N GLY A 7 -22.94 20.17 -7.80
CA GLY A 7 -24.02 20.03 -6.86
C GLY A 7 -23.67 20.25 -5.38
N SER A 8 -24.65 20.42 -4.55
CA SER A 8 -24.53 20.74 -3.13
C SER A 8 -23.78 19.70 -2.28
N MET A 9 -23.58 18.51 -2.80
CA MET A 9 -22.90 17.38 -2.13
C MET A 9 -21.37 17.40 -2.25
N SER A 10 -20.78 18.36 -2.96
CA SER A 10 -19.34 18.54 -3.13
C SER A 10 -18.57 17.31 -3.65
N VAL A 11 -19.24 16.42 -4.35
CA VAL A 11 -18.63 15.18 -4.88
C VAL A 11 -17.79 15.42 -6.14
N ASP A 12 -18.04 16.52 -6.84
CA ASP A 12 -17.46 16.78 -8.18
C ASP A 12 -16.13 17.54 -8.12
N TRP A 13 -15.61 17.82 -6.94
CA TRP A 13 -14.29 18.46 -6.81
C TRP A 13 -13.18 17.57 -7.36
N GLU A 14 -13.36 16.26 -7.34
CA GLU A 14 -12.41 15.28 -7.85
C GLU A 14 -12.17 15.42 -9.35
N GLU A 15 -13.16 15.86 -10.12
CA GLU A 15 -13.03 16.13 -11.55
C GLU A 15 -12.04 17.26 -11.88
N ARG A 16 -11.76 18.14 -10.90
CA ARG A 16 -10.80 19.23 -11.05
C ARG A 16 -9.35 18.80 -10.83
N VAL A 17 -9.17 17.60 -10.28
CA VAL A 17 -7.85 17.05 -9.99
C VAL A 17 -7.50 16.00 -11.04
N ASN A 18 -6.36 16.17 -11.68
CA ASN A 18 -5.83 15.10 -12.54
C ASN A 18 -5.29 13.98 -11.65
N ILE A 19 -6.15 13.01 -11.35
CA ILE A 19 -5.87 11.90 -10.43
C ILE A 19 -4.73 11.02 -10.94
N GLU A 20 -4.61 10.79 -12.24
CA GLU A 20 -3.51 10.00 -12.81
C GLU A 20 -2.17 10.69 -12.60
N ARG A 21 -2.11 11.98 -12.86
CA ARG A 21 -0.92 12.77 -12.62
C ARG A 21 -0.55 12.78 -11.14
N LEU A 22 -1.53 13.03 -10.26
CA LEU A 22 -1.33 13.04 -8.81
C LEU A 22 -0.75 11.71 -8.31
N ARG A 23 -1.29 10.60 -8.80
CA ARG A 23 -0.85 9.25 -8.47
C ARG A 23 0.61 9.02 -8.87
N ARG A 24 0.94 9.30 -10.12
CA ARG A 24 2.30 9.15 -10.63
C ARG A 24 3.31 10.02 -9.89
N GLU A 25 2.97 11.28 -9.64
CA GLU A 25 3.86 12.20 -8.93
C GLU A 25 4.10 11.79 -7.48
N ARG A 26 3.09 11.27 -6.78
CA ARG A 26 3.25 10.77 -5.41
C ARG A 26 4.18 9.56 -5.36
N LEU A 27 3.93 8.57 -6.19
CA LEU A 27 4.78 7.38 -6.26
C LEU A 27 6.20 7.76 -6.66
N ALA A 28 6.39 8.57 -7.68
CA ALA A 28 7.71 9.01 -8.13
C ALA A 28 8.50 9.73 -7.04
N ARG A 29 7.85 10.57 -6.22
CA ARG A 29 8.50 11.21 -5.07
C ARG A 29 8.93 10.20 -4.02
N ALA A 30 8.09 9.22 -3.69
CA ALA A 30 8.44 8.17 -2.74
C ALA A 30 9.62 7.34 -3.26
N GLN A 31 9.60 6.95 -4.52
CA GLN A 31 10.69 6.22 -5.17
C GLN A 31 11.99 7.03 -5.17
N ALA A 32 11.93 8.32 -5.52
CA ALA A 32 13.11 9.19 -5.53
C ALA A 32 13.75 9.34 -4.14
N GLN A 33 12.93 9.46 -3.08
CA GLN A 33 13.45 9.52 -1.71
C GLN A 33 14.04 8.18 -1.27
N LEU A 34 13.45 7.08 -1.66
CA LEU A 34 13.97 5.75 -1.38
C LEU A 34 15.29 5.51 -2.09
N GLU A 35 15.43 5.91 -3.35
CA GLU A 35 16.69 5.85 -4.10
C GLU A 35 17.79 6.71 -3.49
N ALA A 36 17.44 7.88 -2.93
CA ALA A 36 18.38 8.76 -2.25
C ALA A 36 18.78 8.28 -0.85
N SER A 37 18.15 7.22 -0.33
CA SER A 37 18.42 6.63 0.99
C SER A 37 19.29 5.38 0.90
N GLU A 38 19.68 4.85 2.04
CA GLU A 38 20.37 3.55 2.14
C GLU A 38 19.38 2.36 2.23
N LEU A 39 18.07 2.65 2.29
CA LEU A 39 17.04 1.63 2.47
C LEU A 39 16.87 0.77 1.21
N GLY A 40 16.71 -0.53 1.39
CA GLY A 40 16.34 -1.47 0.32
C GLY A 40 14.85 -1.46 0.01
N GLY A 41 14.04 -0.91 0.89
CA GLY A 41 12.59 -0.80 0.72
C GLY A 41 11.93 -0.06 1.86
N LEU A 42 10.66 0.24 1.67
CA LEU A 42 9.79 0.87 2.67
C LEU A 42 8.58 -0.03 2.89
N LEU A 43 8.38 -0.49 4.12
CA LEU A 43 7.23 -1.29 4.54
C LEU A 43 6.26 -0.40 5.32
N CYS A 44 5.11 -0.14 4.74
CA CYS A 44 4.11 0.78 5.28
C CYS A 44 2.90 0.02 5.82
N PHE A 45 2.50 0.37 7.04
CA PHE A 45 1.31 -0.09 7.73
C PHE A 45 0.30 1.03 7.95
N ASP A 46 0.75 2.30 7.89
CA ASP A 46 -0.12 3.45 8.01
C ASP A 46 -0.96 3.65 6.74
N MET A 47 -2.27 3.83 6.93
CA MET A 47 -3.21 3.95 5.82
C MET A 47 -2.94 5.16 4.91
N TYR A 48 -2.42 6.25 5.46
CA TYR A 48 -2.12 7.46 4.67
C TYR A 48 -0.88 7.26 3.83
N ASN A 49 0.15 6.60 4.37
CA ASN A 49 1.35 6.24 3.63
C ASN A 49 1.05 5.21 2.55
N ILE A 50 0.26 4.19 2.86
CA ILE A 50 -0.22 3.21 1.86
C ILE A 50 -0.98 3.93 0.75
N ARG A 51 -1.94 4.80 1.11
CA ARG A 51 -2.70 5.59 0.13
C ARG A 51 -1.82 6.52 -0.70
N TYR A 52 -0.80 7.12 -0.08
CA TYR A 52 0.13 7.99 -0.79
C TYR A 52 0.88 7.23 -1.89
N ILE A 53 1.38 6.05 -1.57
CA ILE A 53 2.18 5.21 -2.47
C ILE A 53 1.32 4.51 -3.52
N THR A 54 0.21 3.90 -3.09
CA THR A 54 -0.60 3.01 -3.94
C THR A 54 -1.82 3.68 -4.56
N SER A 55 -2.24 4.83 -4.02
CA SER A 55 -3.51 5.50 -4.36
C SER A 55 -4.74 4.59 -4.21
N THR A 56 -4.69 3.65 -3.28
CA THR A 56 -5.80 2.75 -2.94
C THR A 56 -6.37 3.09 -1.58
N LEU A 57 -7.67 2.90 -1.42
CA LEU A 57 -8.37 3.10 -0.16
C LEU A 57 -9.54 2.12 -0.06
N ILE A 58 -9.75 1.55 1.11
CA ILE A 58 -10.88 0.69 1.45
C ILE A 58 -11.45 1.12 2.79
N GLY A 59 -12.38 2.03 2.79
CA GLY A 59 -13.17 2.40 3.98
C GLY A 59 -12.48 2.26 5.34
N THR A 60 -13.22 1.90 6.35
CA THR A 60 -12.72 1.74 7.73
C THR A 60 -11.74 0.57 7.93
N TRP A 61 -11.74 -0.42 7.07
CA TRP A 61 -10.78 -1.53 7.12
C TRP A 61 -9.34 -1.09 6.87
N ALA A 62 -9.16 0.06 6.25
CA ALA A 62 -7.84 0.65 6.06
C ALA A 62 -7.12 1.01 7.38
N LEU A 63 -7.84 1.09 8.48
CA LEU A 63 -7.30 1.36 9.81
C LEU A 63 -6.67 0.13 10.47
N ASP A 64 -6.98 -1.06 9.98
CA ASP A 64 -6.40 -2.30 10.53
C ASP A 64 -5.01 -2.55 9.95
N LYS A 65 -4.01 -2.15 10.72
CA LYS A 65 -2.58 -2.24 10.35
C LYS A 65 -2.09 -3.67 10.12
N LEU A 66 -2.76 -4.67 10.67
CA LEU A 66 -2.38 -6.08 10.49
C LEU A 66 -2.97 -6.68 9.23
N SER A 67 -4.11 -6.18 8.78
CA SER A 67 -4.79 -6.69 7.59
C SER A 67 -4.31 -6.05 6.30
N ARG A 68 -3.69 -4.86 6.39
CA ARG A 68 -3.30 -4.09 5.22
C ARG A 68 -1.92 -3.48 5.39
N PHE A 69 -1.04 -3.76 4.45
CA PHE A 69 0.31 -3.19 4.41
C PHE A 69 0.84 -3.17 2.97
N CYS A 70 1.86 -2.35 2.75
CA CYS A 70 2.46 -2.14 1.44
C CYS A 70 3.98 -2.18 1.55
N LEU A 71 4.63 -2.90 0.65
CA LEU A 71 6.07 -2.85 0.44
C LEU A 71 6.37 -2.05 -0.83
N LEU A 72 7.19 -1.01 -0.70
CA LEU A 72 7.81 -0.31 -1.82
C LEU A 72 9.29 -0.72 -1.86
N PRO A 73 9.71 -1.67 -2.71
CA PRO A 73 11.12 -2.01 -2.86
C PRO A 73 11.84 -0.90 -3.64
N ARG A 74 13.13 -0.69 -3.36
CA ARG A 74 13.95 0.23 -4.15
C ARG A 74 13.99 -0.22 -5.62
N GLY A 75 13.83 0.72 -6.54
CA GLY A 75 13.86 0.46 -7.99
C GLY A 75 12.68 -0.34 -8.52
N ALA A 76 11.61 -0.51 -7.72
CA ALA A 76 10.45 -1.30 -8.13
C ALA A 76 9.12 -0.61 -7.78
N GLU A 77 8.07 -1.17 -8.32
CA GLU A 77 6.71 -0.75 -8.04
C GLU A 77 6.19 -1.33 -6.72
N PRO A 78 5.22 -0.68 -6.06
CA PRO A 78 4.69 -1.14 -4.78
C PRO A 78 3.95 -2.48 -4.90
N ILE A 79 4.01 -3.26 -3.83
CA ILE A 79 3.26 -4.50 -3.65
C ILE A 79 2.39 -4.31 -2.41
N MET A 80 1.11 -4.55 -2.53
CA MET A 80 0.16 -4.38 -1.44
C MET A 80 -0.44 -5.72 -1.04
N TRP A 81 -0.54 -5.93 0.26
CA TRP A 81 -1.31 -7.02 0.86
C TRP A 81 -2.52 -6.46 1.56
N ASP A 82 -3.65 -7.10 1.34
CA ASP A 82 -4.92 -6.72 1.88
C ASP A 82 -5.75 -7.98 2.22
N PHE A 83 -6.85 -7.87 2.93
CA PHE A 83 -7.71 -9.05 3.09
C PHE A 83 -8.27 -9.51 1.73
N GLY A 84 -8.55 -10.79 1.59
CA GLY A 84 -8.74 -11.45 0.29
C GLY A 84 -9.71 -10.77 -0.66
N SER A 85 -10.89 -10.34 -0.19
CA SER A 85 -11.88 -9.65 -1.04
C SER A 85 -11.42 -8.25 -1.47
N ALA A 86 -10.71 -7.52 -0.62
CA ALA A 86 -10.15 -6.21 -0.96
C ALA A 86 -8.98 -6.34 -1.95
N ALA A 87 -8.13 -7.33 -1.78
CA ALA A 87 -7.07 -7.61 -2.75
C ALA A 87 -7.65 -7.86 -4.15
N ARG A 88 -8.71 -8.67 -4.23
CA ARG A 88 -9.40 -8.92 -5.50
C ARG A 88 -10.07 -7.67 -6.06
N HIS A 89 -10.68 -6.85 -5.20
CA HIS A 89 -11.25 -5.57 -5.61
C HIS A 89 -10.19 -4.65 -6.23
N HIS A 90 -9.04 -4.51 -5.58
CA HIS A 90 -7.96 -3.68 -6.12
C HIS A 90 -7.39 -4.22 -7.42
N GLU A 91 -7.27 -5.53 -7.56
CA GLU A 91 -6.84 -6.15 -8.81
C GLU A 91 -7.77 -5.81 -9.99
N LEU A 92 -9.07 -5.77 -9.73
CA LEU A 92 -10.09 -5.47 -10.75
C LEU A 92 -10.25 -3.97 -11.04
N HIS A 93 -10.15 -3.12 -10.01
CA HIS A 93 -10.53 -1.71 -10.08
C HIS A 93 -9.37 -0.73 -9.95
N CYS A 94 -8.16 -1.21 -9.67
CA CYS A 94 -6.96 -0.39 -9.56
C CYS A 94 -5.88 -0.83 -10.56
N PRO A 95 -6.13 -0.70 -11.89
CA PRO A 95 -5.22 -1.21 -12.92
C PRO A 95 -3.82 -0.58 -12.86
N TRP A 96 -3.69 0.59 -12.27
CA TRP A 96 -2.41 1.25 -12.07
C TRP A 96 -1.47 0.51 -11.09
N MET A 97 -2.01 -0.37 -10.25
CA MET A 97 -1.19 -1.21 -9.38
C MET A 97 -0.39 -2.26 -10.16
N GLY A 98 -0.89 -2.66 -11.32
CA GLY A 98 -0.30 -3.74 -12.10
C GLY A 98 -0.70 -5.13 -11.63
N GLU A 99 -0.60 -6.09 -12.53
CA GLU A 99 -0.98 -7.48 -12.28
C GLU A 99 -0.13 -8.11 -11.16
N GLY A 100 -0.79 -8.88 -10.27
CA GLY A 100 -0.15 -9.63 -9.18
C GLY A 100 0.44 -8.77 -8.05
N ARG A 101 0.20 -7.45 -8.05
CA ARG A 101 0.71 -6.55 -7.02
C ARG A 101 -0.27 -6.29 -5.90
N SER A 102 -1.55 -6.58 -6.09
CA SER A 102 -2.57 -6.60 -5.03
C SER A 102 -2.78 -8.03 -4.58
N ARG A 103 -2.32 -8.37 -3.39
CA ARG A 103 -2.23 -9.74 -2.92
C ARG A 103 -3.07 -9.94 -1.66
N ALA A 104 -3.58 -11.15 -1.48
CA ALA A 104 -4.20 -11.54 -0.23
C ALA A 104 -3.13 -11.64 0.86
N GLY A 105 -3.33 -10.87 1.92
CA GLY A 105 -2.52 -10.88 3.12
C GLY A 105 -3.11 -11.77 4.20
N ILE A 106 -2.95 -11.34 5.45
CA ILE A 106 -3.54 -12.01 6.59
C ILE A 106 -5.01 -11.60 6.68
N SER A 107 -5.92 -12.56 6.66
CA SER A 107 -7.31 -12.29 7.03
C SER A 107 -7.44 -12.42 8.54
N LEU A 108 -7.48 -11.28 9.22
CA LEU A 108 -7.69 -11.22 10.66
C LEU A 108 -9.18 -11.01 10.93
N LEU A 109 -9.87 -12.07 11.25
CA LEU A 109 -11.03 -11.95 12.12
C LEU A 109 -10.48 -11.77 13.53
N ARG A 110 -10.72 -10.63 14.15
CA ARG A 110 -10.29 -10.34 15.53
C ARG A 110 -10.63 -11.52 16.43
N GLY A 111 -9.63 -12.08 17.11
CA GLY A 111 -9.78 -13.22 17.99
C GLY A 111 -9.74 -14.61 17.33
N ALA A 112 -9.64 -14.70 16.00
CA ALA A 112 -9.57 -15.98 15.29
C ALA A 112 -8.14 -16.44 14.97
N MET A 113 -7.13 -15.64 15.34
CA MET A 113 -5.73 -16.00 15.08
C MET A 113 -4.94 -16.03 16.38
N THR A 114 -4.27 -17.14 16.57
CA THR A 114 -3.27 -17.27 17.61
C THR A 114 -1.86 -17.21 16.99
N PRO A 115 -0.83 -16.83 17.76
CA PRO A 115 0.55 -16.82 17.29
C PRO A 115 0.99 -18.15 16.70
N GLU A 116 0.49 -19.26 17.23
CA GLU A 116 0.82 -20.63 16.83
C GLU A 116 0.38 -20.96 15.40
N MET A 117 -0.53 -20.19 14.83
CA MET A 117 -0.94 -20.36 13.44
C MET A 117 0.14 -19.93 12.42
N GLY A 118 1.21 -19.30 12.86
CA GLY A 118 2.35 -18.92 12.02
C GLY A 118 2.02 -17.95 10.88
N ARG A 119 0.93 -17.19 10.99
CA ARG A 119 0.48 -16.28 9.92
C ARG A 119 1.38 -15.08 9.74
N ALA A 120 1.90 -14.55 10.83
CA ALA A 120 2.85 -13.44 10.80
C ALA A 120 4.17 -13.85 10.14
N GLU A 121 4.67 -15.02 10.48
CA GLU A 121 5.87 -15.61 9.89
C GLU A 121 5.69 -15.90 8.40
N ASP A 122 4.50 -16.36 7.98
CA ASP A 122 4.22 -16.58 6.56
C ASP A 122 4.28 -15.26 5.77
N VAL A 123 3.71 -14.20 6.30
CA VAL A 123 3.79 -12.86 5.68
C VAL A 123 5.22 -12.34 5.67
N ALA A 124 5.94 -12.47 6.78
CA ALA A 124 7.35 -12.06 6.86
C ALA A 124 8.21 -12.79 5.81
N ARG A 125 7.99 -14.10 5.61
CA ARG A 125 8.65 -14.87 4.56
C ARG A 125 8.29 -14.35 3.15
N LYS A 126 7.04 -13.98 2.90
CA LYS A 126 6.61 -13.41 1.61
C LYS A 126 7.28 -12.07 1.34
N ILE A 127 7.34 -11.19 2.33
CA ILE A 127 8.04 -9.90 2.23
C ILE A 127 9.53 -10.13 1.98
N LYS A 128 10.16 -10.99 2.77
CA LYS A 128 11.57 -11.34 2.62
C LYS A 128 11.87 -11.85 1.20
N ARG A 129 11.05 -12.74 0.67
CA ARG A 129 11.22 -13.26 -0.70
C ARG A 129 11.14 -12.16 -1.75
N GLU A 130 10.27 -11.16 -1.59
CA GLU A 130 10.20 -10.02 -2.51
C GLU A 130 11.49 -9.18 -2.49
N LEU A 131 12.13 -9.08 -1.34
CA LEU A 131 13.43 -8.41 -1.22
C LEU A 131 14.56 -9.27 -1.80
N GLU A 132 14.58 -10.57 -1.52
CA GLU A 132 15.59 -11.52 -2.02
C GLU A 132 15.65 -11.56 -3.56
N VAL A 133 14.50 -11.67 -4.21
CA VAL A 133 14.46 -11.73 -5.69
C VAL A 133 14.93 -10.44 -6.38
N ARG A 134 15.08 -9.36 -5.60
CA ARG A 134 15.59 -8.06 -6.06
C ARG A 134 17.01 -7.76 -5.54
N GLY A 135 17.61 -8.68 -4.79
CA GLY A 135 18.91 -8.48 -4.17
C GLY A 135 18.92 -7.41 -3.07
N LEU A 136 17.77 -7.16 -2.44
CA LEU A 136 17.60 -6.12 -1.42
C LEU A 136 17.50 -6.67 0.01
N ASP A 137 17.64 -7.98 0.18
CA ASP A 137 17.47 -8.68 1.46
C ASP A 137 18.58 -8.38 2.50
N LYS A 138 19.68 -7.76 2.07
CA LYS A 138 20.76 -7.30 2.95
C LYS A 138 20.73 -5.82 3.26
N ALA A 139 19.90 -5.06 2.55
CA ALA A 139 19.76 -3.63 2.80
C ALA A 139 18.79 -3.39 3.97
N PRO A 140 18.95 -2.29 4.71
CA PRO A 140 18.00 -1.91 5.75
C PRO A 140 16.60 -1.72 5.19
N LEU A 141 15.57 -2.15 5.93
CA LEU A 141 14.18 -1.93 5.59
C LEU A 141 13.61 -0.80 6.45
N GLY A 142 13.11 0.25 5.81
CA GLY A 142 12.36 1.29 6.49
C GLY A 142 10.96 0.79 6.84
N VAL A 143 10.52 1.08 8.06
CA VAL A 143 9.15 0.76 8.50
C VAL A 143 8.52 2.05 8.98
N ASP A 144 7.32 2.36 8.51
CA ASP A 144 6.62 3.55 9.00
C ASP A 144 6.26 3.38 10.48
N MET A 145 6.30 4.51 11.21
CA MET A 145 6.09 4.48 12.64
C MET A 145 4.68 3.99 12.95
N MET A 146 4.60 2.87 13.60
CA MET A 146 3.38 2.45 14.28
C MET A 146 3.26 3.27 15.56
N GLU A 147 2.05 3.65 15.93
CA GLU A 147 1.81 4.28 17.22
C GLU A 147 2.45 3.42 18.32
N PRO A 148 3.09 4.04 19.31
CA PRO A 148 3.59 3.27 20.43
C PRO A 148 2.45 2.48 21.09
N PRO A 149 2.74 1.32 21.64
CA PRO A 149 1.75 0.46 22.28
C PRO A 149 1.05 1.13 23.45
#